data_71423c45ebbb3da12371d484603b9b39
#
_entry.id   71423c45ebbb3da12371d484603b9b39
#
_cell.length_a   1.000
_cell.length_b   1.000
_cell.length_c   1.000
_cell.angle_alpha   90.00
_cell.angle_beta   90.00
_cell.angle_gamma   90.00
#
_symmetry.space_group_name_H-M   'P 1'
#
loop_
_entity.id
_entity.type
_entity.pdbx_description
1 polymer ?
#
loop_
_entity_poly.entity_id
_entity_poly.type
_entity_poly.pdbx_seq_one_letter_code
_entity_poly.pdbx_strand_id
1 'polypeptide(L)'
;MKKLYPGEQGVFVQYLQLALQRAGESIAIDGIFGPDTCSTVEKFTGKSGGCTVDDETWKLLIPYLKGYTTHLVEKGDSIYSIAKKYGTTEQIVLHANPNAESNNLHIGTLLIIPFDFELVPDNVLYTSFLVEWIVDGLQARYPYLKTGSLGRSVMGSKL
;
A
#
# COMPACT_ATOMS: atom_id res chain seq x y z
N MET A 1 11.39 -6.16 -4.96
CA MET A 1 12.07 -4.91 -4.52
C MET A 1 13.46 -5.19 -4.00
N LYS A 2 14.30 -4.13 -3.79
CA LYS A 2 15.62 -4.30 -3.13
C LYS A 2 15.41 -4.83 -1.71
N LYS A 3 16.18 -5.87 -1.32
CA LYS A 3 16.28 -6.27 0.10
C LYS A 3 16.94 -5.16 0.89
N LEU A 4 16.48 -4.94 2.12
CA LEU A 4 17.04 -3.95 3.02
C LEU A 4 17.56 -4.62 4.30
N TYR A 5 18.66 -4.07 4.80
CA TYR A 5 19.34 -4.54 5.99
C TYR A 5 19.57 -3.39 6.99
N PRO A 6 19.67 -3.68 8.28
CA PRO A 6 20.07 -2.68 9.27
C PRO A 6 21.36 -1.97 8.87
N GLY A 7 21.39 -0.65 9.06
CA GLY A 7 22.48 0.23 8.67
C GLY A 7 22.36 0.83 7.27
N GLU A 8 21.46 0.34 6.42
CA GLU A 8 21.20 0.97 5.13
C GLU A 8 20.49 2.31 5.26
N GLN A 9 20.69 3.18 4.25
CA GLN A 9 20.09 4.50 4.17
C GLN A 9 19.57 4.78 2.75
N GLY A 10 18.63 5.70 2.66
CA GLY A 10 18.15 6.25 1.39
C GLY A 10 16.67 6.00 1.13
N VAL A 11 16.26 6.25 -0.12
CA VAL A 11 14.85 6.32 -0.53
C VAL A 11 14.06 5.04 -0.28
N PHE A 12 14.65 3.87 -0.44
CA PHE A 12 13.95 2.61 -0.17
C PHE A 12 13.68 2.39 1.33
N VAL A 13 14.54 2.96 2.21
CA VAL A 13 14.28 2.98 3.66
C VAL A 13 13.14 3.95 3.96
N GLN A 14 13.09 5.12 3.31
CA GLN A 14 11.92 6.02 3.44
C GLN A 14 10.62 5.32 3.03
N TYR A 15 10.62 4.53 1.96
CA TYR A 15 9.43 3.78 1.53
C TYR A 15 9.04 2.68 2.52
N LEU A 16 10.01 2.00 3.11
CA LEU A 16 9.77 1.07 4.20
C LEU A 16 9.08 1.77 5.38
N GLN A 17 9.66 2.88 5.84
CA GLN A 17 9.13 3.66 6.97
C GLN A 17 7.75 4.25 6.65
N LEU A 18 7.53 4.78 5.45
CA LEU A 18 6.21 5.24 4.98
C LEU A 18 5.17 4.11 5.02
N ALA A 19 5.51 2.93 4.52
CA ALA A 19 4.59 1.80 4.51
C ALA A 19 4.25 1.33 5.93
N LEU A 20 5.24 1.27 6.83
CA LEU A 20 5.04 0.92 8.24
C LEU A 20 4.17 1.97 8.95
N GLN A 21 4.40 3.26 8.72
CA GLN A 21 3.58 4.34 9.27
C GLN A 21 2.13 4.23 8.80
N ARG A 22 1.91 3.97 7.51
CA ARG A 22 0.58 3.75 6.91
C ARG A 22 -0.10 2.46 7.39
N ALA A 23 0.69 1.48 7.83
CA ALA A 23 0.19 0.27 8.48
C ALA A 23 -0.19 0.49 9.95
N GLY A 24 -0.04 1.72 10.47
CA GLY A 24 -0.40 2.10 11.84
C GLY A 24 0.76 2.07 12.84
N GLU A 25 1.98 1.89 12.37
CA GLU A 25 3.16 1.91 13.24
C GLU A 25 3.64 3.34 13.48
N SER A 26 4.10 3.62 14.70
CA SER A 26 4.68 4.92 15.06
C SER A 26 6.17 4.93 14.73
N ILE A 27 6.53 5.50 13.58
CA ILE A 27 7.92 5.59 13.11
C ILE A 27 8.16 6.89 12.36
N ALA A 28 9.36 7.47 12.50
CA ALA A 28 9.79 8.60 11.70
C ALA A 28 10.24 8.14 10.30
N ILE A 29 10.03 9.00 9.29
CA ILE A 29 10.51 8.76 7.92
C ILE A 29 11.81 9.56 7.73
N ASP A 30 12.90 9.04 8.24
CA ASP A 30 14.25 9.65 8.18
C ASP A 30 15.16 9.03 7.12
N GLY A 31 14.74 7.90 6.55
CA GLY A 31 15.51 7.17 5.56
C GLY A 31 16.70 6.40 6.13
N ILE A 32 16.75 6.17 7.44
CA ILE A 32 17.81 5.42 8.14
C ILE A 32 17.26 4.12 8.69
N PHE A 33 17.80 2.98 8.27
CA PHE A 33 17.43 1.68 8.82
C PHE A 33 18.18 1.45 10.15
N GLY A 34 17.78 2.19 11.17
CA GLY A 34 18.31 2.12 12.53
C GLY A 34 17.56 1.11 13.42
N PRO A 35 17.87 1.11 14.75
CA PRO A 35 17.20 0.24 15.71
C PRO A 35 15.69 0.41 15.77
N ASP A 36 15.18 1.64 15.63
CA ASP A 36 13.73 1.94 15.64
C ASP A 36 13.03 1.32 14.44
N THR A 37 13.63 1.44 13.24
CA THR A 37 13.11 0.80 12.04
C THR A 37 13.15 -0.73 12.18
N CYS A 38 14.23 -1.26 12.74
CA CYS A 38 14.38 -2.69 12.99
C CYS A 38 13.27 -3.23 13.91
N SER A 39 13.10 -2.60 15.08
CA SER A 39 12.07 -3.01 16.04
C SER A 39 10.65 -2.90 15.47
N THR A 40 10.41 -1.90 14.64
CA THR A 40 9.11 -1.70 13.98
C THR A 40 8.85 -2.77 12.92
N VAL A 41 9.86 -3.17 12.15
CA VAL A 41 9.76 -4.29 11.18
C VAL A 41 9.48 -5.60 11.90
N GLU A 42 10.17 -5.89 13.00
CA GLU A 42 9.92 -7.09 13.80
C GLU A 42 8.50 -7.12 14.37
N LYS A 43 8.04 -5.99 14.91
CA LYS A 43 6.66 -5.85 15.42
C LYS A 43 5.63 -6.07 14.32
N PHE A 44 5.80 -5.41 13.16
CA PHE A 44 4.88 -5.53 12.03
C PHE A 44 4.82 -6.95 11.46
N THR A 45 5.97 -7.62 11.34
CA THR A 45 6.04 -8.97 10.77
C THR A 45 5.76 -10.08 11.80
N GLY A 46 5.79 -9.78 13.09
CA GLY A 46 5.72 -10.77 14.18
C GLY A 46 6.96 -11.66 14.25
N LYS A 47 8.03 -11.34 13.54
CA LYS A 47 9.28 -12.13 13.53
C LYS A 47 10.28 -11.48 14.48
N SER A 48 10.81 -12.23 15.43
CA SER A 48 11.87 -11.78 16.34
C SER A 48 13.22 -12.29 15.88
N GLY A 49 14.28 -11.47 16.02
CA GLY A 49 15.67 -11.88 15.78
C GLY A 49 16.15 -11.70 14.34
N GLY A 50 15.51 -10.87 13.54
CA GLY A 50 15.98 -10.53 12.22
C GLY A 50 15.09 -9.50 11.52
N CYS A 51 15.55 -8.27 11.42
CA CYS A 51 14.81 -7.17 10.83
C CYS A 51 15.15 -6.93 9.35
N THR A 52 15.52 -7.99 8.64
CA THR A 52 15.75 -7.91 7.18
C THR A 52 14.42 -7.76 6.45
N VAL A 53 14.36 -6.81 5.52
CA VAL A 53 13.20 -6.62 4.64
C VAL A 53 13.47 -7.35 3.33
N ASP A 54 12.89 -8.51 3.21
CA ASP A 54 12.95 -9.38 2.03
C ASP A 54 11.70 -9.21 1.14
N ASP A 55 11.61 -10.04 0.08
CA ASP A 55 10.49 -9.98 -0.84
C ASP A 55 9.15 -10.37 -0.16
N GLU A 56 9.17 -11.21 0.86
CA GLU A 56 7.96 -11.57 1.62
C GLU A 56 7.49 -10.39 2.47
N THR A 57 8.41 -9.72 3.16
CA THR A 57 8.11 -8.51 3.92
C THR A 57 7.59 -7.40 3.01
N TRP A 58 8.20 -7.21 1.83
CA TRP A 58 7.71 -6.24 0.85
C TRP A 58 6.31 -6.56 0.34
N LYS A 59 5.96 -7.83 0.12
CA LYS A 59 4.59 -8.22 -0.27
C LYS A 59 3.53 -7.76 0.73
N LEU A 60 3.86 -7.75 2.02
CA LEU A 60 2.97 -7.26 3.07
C LEU A 60 2.88 -5.72 3.10
N LEU A 61 3.96 -5.02 2.72
CA LEU A 61 4.08 -3.56 2.82
C LEU A 61 3.62 -2.82 1.54
N ILE A 62 3.78 -3.42 0.36
CA ILE A 62 3.41 -2.80 -0.92
C ILE A 62 1.94 -2.32 -0.95
N PRO A 63 0.94 -3.03 -0.41
CA PRO A 63 -0.43 -2.52 -0.35
C PRO A 63 -0.53 -1.13 0.31
N TYR A 64 0.25 -0.87 1.35
CA TYR A 64 0.28 0.44 2.02
C TYR A 64 0.96 1.53 1.19
N LEU A 65 1.91 1.19 0.32
CA LEU A 65 2.49 2.12 -0.64
C LEU A 65 1.53 2.43 -1.79
N LYS A 66 0.79 1.43 -2.28
CA LYS A 66 -0.24 1.57 -3.30
C LYS A 66 -1.53 2.21 -2.78
N GLY A 67 -1.79 2.15 -1.49
CA GLY A 67 -2.97 2.69 -0.84
C GLY A 67 -4.22 1.83 -0.99
N TYR A 68 -4.10 0.58 -1.41
CA TYR A 68 -5.20 -0.38 -1.47
C TYR A 68 -4.72 -1.82 -1.34
N THR A 69 -5.64 -2.69 -0.97
CA THR A 69 -5.49 -4.14 -1.04
C THR A 69 -6.68 -4.74 -1.80
N THR A 70 -6.71 -6.05 -1.93
CA THR A 70 -7.85 -6.78 -2.52
C THR A 70 -8.43 -7.75 -1.51
N HIS A 71 -9.73 -8.02 -1.60
CA HIS A 71 -10.44 -8.97 -0.78
C HIS A 71 -11.31 -9.88 -1.65
N LEU A 72 -11.14 -11.20 -1.50
CA LEU A 72 -12.03 -12.17 -2.12
C LEU A 72 -13.23 -12.40 -1.20
N VAL A 73 -14.42 -12.13 -1.70
CA VAL A 73 -15.66 -12.25 -0.93
C VAL A 73 -15.90 -13.71 -0.52
N GLU A 74 -16.09 -13.93 0.76
CA GLU A 74 -16.39 -15.22 1.37
C GLU A 74 -17.82 -15.26 1.90
N LYS A 75 -18.27 -16.48 2.27
CA LYS A 75 -19.61 -16.68 2.84
C LYS A 75 -19.73 -15.94 4.18
N GLY A 76 -20.72 -15.05 4.26
CA GLY A 76 -20.98 -14.25 5.46
C GLY A 76 -20.37 -12.85 5.42
N ASP A 77 -19.61 -12.52 4.36
CA ASP A 77 -19.13 -11.17 4.15
C ASP A 77 -20.26 -10.20 3.80
N SER A 78 -20.06 -8.98 4.22
CA SER A 78 -20.83 -7.81 3.82
C SER A 78 -19.88 -6.65 3.56
N ILE A 79 -20.29 -5.65 2.78
CA ILE A 79 -19.46 -4.45 2.57
C ILE A 79 -19.09 -3.82 3.91
N TYR A 80 -20.03 -3.79 4.87
CA TYR A 80 -19.76 -3.29 6.23
C TYR A 80 -18.65 -4.08 6.95
N SER A 81 -18.76 -5.43 7.00
CA SER A 81 -17.77 -6.26 7.69
C SER A 81 -16.38 -6.17 7.05
N ILE A 82 -16.34 -6.11 5.72
CA ILE A 82 -15.11 -5.92 4.94
C ILE A 82 -14.50 -4.55 5.22
N ALA A 83 -15.27 -3.47 5.11
CA ALA A 83 -14.80 -2.11 5.39
C ALA A 83 -14.22 -2.00 6.81
N LYS A 84 -14.94 -2.55 7.81
CA LYS A 84 -14.47 -2.59 9.19
C LYS A 84 -13.19 -3.40 9.37
N LYS A 85 -13.06 -4.54 8.70
CA LYS A 85 -11.85 -5.40 8.73
C LYS A 85 -10.60 -4.67 8.26
N TYR A 86 -10.75 -3.82 7.25
CA TYR A 86 -9.63 -3.09 6.64
C TYR A 86 -9.47 -1.65 7.10
N GLY A 87 -10.28 -1.19 8.09
CA GLY A 87 -10.19 0.16 8.63
C GLY A 87 -10.56 1.26 7.63
N THR A 88 -11.47 0.96 6.71
CA THR A 88 -12.00 1.89 5.70
C THR A 88 -13.52 2.05 5.85
N THR A 89 -14.16 2.77 4.95
CA THR A 89 -15.61 2.98 4.97
C THR A 89 -16.32 2.24 3.84
N GLU A 90 -17.59 1.90 4.04
CA GLU A 90 -18.42 1.27 3.00
C GLU A 90 -18.47 2.12 1.73
N GLN A 91 -18.54 3.44 1.88
CA GLN A 91 -18.57 4.36 0.74
C GLN A 91 -17.29 4.28 -0.10
N ILE A 92 -16.11 4.22 0.54
CA ILE A 92 -14.83 4.10 -0.15
C ILE A 92 -14.76 2.76 -0.90
N VAL A 93 -15.19 1.66 -0.27
CA VAL A 93 -15.23 0.34 -0.90
C VAL A 93 -16.18 0.31 -2.10
N LEU A 94 -17.40 0.81 -1.94
CA LEU A 94 -18.39 0.85 -3.04
C LEU A 94 -17.96 1.76 -4.18
N HIS A 95 -17.33 2.89 -3.87
CA HIS A 95 -16.83 3.81 -4.89
C HIS A 95 -15.74 3.17 -5.76
N ALA A 96 -14.84 2.41 -5.15
CA ALA A 96 -13.79 1.68 -5.84
C ALA A 96 -14.31 0.46 -6.63
N ASN A 97 -15.52 -0.02 -6.30
CA ASN A 97 -16.14 -1.21 -6.91
C ASN A 97 -17.54 -0.90 -7.44
N PRO A 98 -17.69 -0.12 -8.50
CA PRO A 98 -18.99 0.38 -8.97
C PRO A 98 -19.97 -0.73 -9.40
N ASN A 99 -19.48 -1.94 -9.65
CA ASN A 99 -20.28 -3.10 -9.98
C ASN A 99 -20.69 -3.95 -8.76
N ALA A 100 -20.21 -3.58 -7.56
CA ALA A 100 -20.58 -4.27 -6.32
C ALA A 100 -21.85 -3.66 -5.74
N GLU A 101 -22.83 -4.52 -5.49
CA GLU A 101 -24.08 -4.14 -4.81
C GLU A 101 -23.98 -4.46 -3.32
N SER A 102 -24.24 -3.47 -2.45
CA SER A 102 -24.10 -3.66 -1.00
C SER A 102 -25.02 -4.74 -0.44
N ASN A 103 -26.18 -4.95 -1.10
CA ASN A 103 -27.20 -5.93 -0.66
C ASN A 103 -27.08 -7.29 -1.38
N ASN A 104 -26.21 -7.42 -2.39
CA ASN A 104 -26.05 -8.64 -3.19
C ASN A 104 -24.59 -8.89 -3.53
N LEU A 105 -23.80 -9.17 -2.51
CA LEU A 105 -22.39 -9.43 -2.65
C LEU A 105 -22.17 -10.90 -3.01
N HIS A 106 -21.67 -11.16 -4.23
CA HIS A 106 -21.45 -12.52 -4.71
C HIS A 106 -20.16 -13.10 -4.12
N ILE A 107 -20.24 -14.32 -3.55
CA ILE A 107 -19.07 -15.07 -3.08
C ILE A 107 -18.12 -15.31 -4.27
N GLY A 108 -16.81 -15.14 -4.03
CA GLY A 108 -15.79 -15.24 -5.06
C GLY A 108 -15.56 -13.96 -5.87
N THR A 109 -16.30 -12.87 -5.59
CA THR A 109 -16.00 -11.56 -6.17
C THR A 109 -14.71 -11.00 -5.56
N LEU A 110 -13.81 -10.53 -6.40
CA LEU A 110 -12.61 -9.82 -5.94
C LEU A 110 -12.92 -8.34 -5.84
N LEU A 111 -12.86 -7.81 -4.62
CA LEU A 111 -13.06 -6.38 -4.34
C LEU A 111 -11.74 -5.65 -4.18
N ILE A 112 -11.69 -4.42 -4.67
CA ILE A 112 -10.63 -3.46 -4.37
C ILE A 112 -11.00 -2.77 -3.06
N ILE A 113 -10.08 -2.74 -2.11
CA ILE A 113 -10.26 -2.16 -0.78
C ILE A 113 -9.25 -1.02 -0.60
N PRO A 114 -9.60 0.23 -0.92
CA PRO A 114 -8.74 1.36 -0.65
C PRO A 114 -8.62 1.60 0.86
N PHE A 115 -7.42 1.92 1.32
CA PHE A 115 -7.20 2.36 2.68
C PHE A 115 -7.62 3.82 2.86
N ASP A 116 -8.06 4.17 4.06
CA ASP A 116 -8.49 5.53 4.39
C ASP A 116 -7.31 6.38 4.91
N PHE A 117 -6.37 6.69 4.02
CA PHE A 117 -5.28 7.64 4.26
C PHE A 117 -4.93 8.42 2.98
N GLU A 118 -4.20 9.52 3.15
CA GLU A 118 -3.73 10.32 2.03
C GLU A 118 -2.70 9.55 1.19
N LEU A 119 -3.00 9.37 -0.10
CA LEU A 119 -2.20 8.53 -0.98
C LEU A 119 -0.90 9.20 -1.42
N VAL A 120 -0.92 10.52 -1.62
CA VAL A 120 0.22 11.29 -2.07
C VAL A 120 1.01 11.80 -0.86
N PRO A 121 2.17 11.21 -0.51
CA PRO A 121 2.94 11.66 0.63
C PRO A 121 3.70 12.96 0.29
N ASP A 122 3.91 13.80 1.30
CA ASP A 122 4.63 15.07 1.17
C ASP A 122 6.08 15.02 1.74
N ASN A 123 6.42 13.94 2.42
CA ASN A 123 7.63 13.82 3.25
C ASN A 123 8.62 12.73 2.79
N VAL A 124 8.54 12.29 1.52
CA VAL A 124 9.45 11.30 0.94
C VAL A 124 9.96 11.75 -0.43
N LEU A 125 11.10 11.22 -0.85
CA LEU A 125 11.60 11.45 -2.19
C LEU A 125 10.80 10.66 -3.22
N TYR A 126 10.37 11.33 -4.29
CA TYR A 126 9.65 10.69 -5.38
C TYR A 126 10.61 10.03 -6.36
N THR A 127 10.38 8.75 -6.62
CA THR A 127 10.98 8.01 -7.73
C THR A 127 9.89 7.55 -8.68
N SER A 128 10.26 7.08 -9.87
CA SER A 128 9.31 6.49 -10.81
C SER A 128 8.49 5.36 -10.18
N PHE A 129 9.08 4.54 -9.33
CA PHE A 129 8.38 3.47 -8.60
C PHE A 129 7.26 3.99 -7.70
N LEU A 130 7.55 5.02 -6.89
CA LEU A 130 6.53 5.60 -6.01
C LEU A 130 5.42 6.24 -6.81
N VAL A 131 5.75 6.97 -7.88
CA VAL A 131 4.77 7.60 -8.77
C VAL A 131 3.87 6.54 -9.42
N GLU A 132 4.44 5.44 -9.93
CA GLU A 132 3.66 4.33 -10.50
C GLU A 132 2.71 3.73 -9.47
N TRP A 133 3.13 3.52 -8.22
CA TRP A 133 2.26 3.00 -7.16
C TRP A 133 1.16 3.98 -6.75
N ILE A 134 1.47 5.28 -6.67
CA ILE A 134 0.46 6.32 -6.41
C ILE A 134 -0.58 6.34 -7.53
N VAL A 135 -0.16 6.30 -8.79
CA VAL A 135 -1.07 6.27 -9.94
C VAL A 135 -1.93 5.01 -9.93
N ASP A 136 -1.36 3.84 -9.67
CA ASP A 136 -2.08 2.56 -9.53
C ASP A 136 -3.14 2.65 -8.40
N GLY A 137 -2.76 3.21 -7.25
CA GLY A 137 -3.67 3.43 -6.14
C GLY A 137 -4.78 4.44 -6.43
N LEU A 138 -4.49 5.50 -7.17
CA LEU A 138 -5.51 6.47 -7.61
C LEU A 138 -6.50 5.81 -8.58
N GLN A 139 -6.02 5.01 -9.53
CA GLN A 139 -6.89 4.26 -10.45
C GLN A 139 -7.76 3.22 -9.71
N ALA A 140 -7.18 2.54 -8.71
CA ALA A 140 -7.91 1.60 -7.88
C ALA A 140 -9.01 2.29 -7.05
N ARG A 141 -8.72 3.46 -6.51
CA ARG A 141 -9.66 4.27 -5.71
C ARG A 141 -10.74 4.94 -6.56
N TYR A 142 -10.37 5.33 -7.79
CA TYR A 142 -11.21 6.07 -8.74
C TYR A 142 -11.27 5.36 -10.09
N PRO A 143 -12.15 4.36 -10.29
CA PRO A 143 -12.19 3.52 -11.49
C PRO A 143 -12.45 4.27 -12.80
N TYR A 144 -13.00 5.49 -12.72
CA TYR A 144 -13.23 6.38 -13.88
C TYR A 144 -11.97 7.18 -14.28
N LEU A 145 -10.92 7.18 -13.44
CA LEU A 145 -9.67 7.87 -13.75
C LEU A 145 -8.93 7.14 -14.86
N LYS A 146 -8.71 7.83 -15.98
CA LYS A 146 -7.91 7.32 -17.07
C LYS A 146 -6.51 7.91 -16.99
N THR A 147 -5.51 7.05 -16.99
CA THR A 147 -4.10 7.44 -17.06
C THR A 147 -3.50 6.97 -18.37
N GLY A 148 -2.49 7.65 -18.84
CA GLY A 148 -1.76 7.30 -20.04
C GLY A 148 -0.32 7.78 -19.97
N SER A 149 0.53 7.26 -20.84
CA SER A 149 1.91 7.73 -21.00
C SER A 149 1.99 8.69 -22.17
N LEU A 150 2.65 9.83 -21.96
CA LEU A 150 2.97 10.78 -23.03
C LEU A 150 4.18 10.35 -23.88
N GLY A 151 4.80 9.21 -23.53
CA GLY A 151 5.98 8.69 -24.21
C GLY A 151 7.01 8.13 -23.24
N ARG A 152 8.26 8.13 -23.66
CA ARG A 152 9.40 7.72 -22.84
C ARG A 152 10.40 8.85 -22.75
N SER A 153 11.03 9.01 -21.59
CA SER A 153 12.16 9.92 -21.42
C SER A 153 13.37 9.43 -22.22
N VAL A 154 14.38 10.29 -22.39
CA VAL A 154 15.66 9.91 -22.99
C VAL A 154 16.32 8.71 -22.32
N MET A 155 16.07 8.50 -21.03
CA MET A 155 16.52 7.37 -20.22
C MET A 155 15.59 6.15 -20.30
N GLY A 156 14.55 6.16 -21.14
CA GLY A 156 13.63 5.05 -21.36
C GLY A 156 12.51 4.89 -20.34
N SER A 157 12.43 5.74 -19.31
CA SER A 157 11.31 5.75 -18.34
C SER A 157 10.03 6.28 -18.98
N LYS A 158 8.86 5.76 -18.60
CA LYS A 158 7.56 6.33 -19.02
C LYS A 158 7.41 7.75 -18.47
N LEU A 159 6.89 8.64 -19.31
CA LEU A 159 6.51 10.01 -18.96
C LEU A 159 5.01 10.10 -18.70
#